data_98f99c598a3a612b06117cafafd17c48
#
_entry.id   98f99c598a3a612b06117cafafd17c48
#
_cell.length_a   1.000
_cell.length_b   1.000
_cell.length_c   1.000
_cell.angle_alpha   90.00
_cell.angle_beta   90.00
_cell.angle_gamma   90.00
#
_symmetry.space_group_name_H-M   'P 1'
#
loop_
_entity.id
_entity.type
_entity.pdbx_description
1 polymer ?
#
loop_
_entity_poly.entity_id
_entity_poly.type
_entity_poly.pdbx_seq_one_letter_code
_entity_poly.pdbx_strand_id
1 'polypeptide(L)'
;FEEKEKPHFQLGTFAHMAFLEPRLFELVKVEPNCNQASKEGVLAMIRYYNELLAKEAGYVKEVEDDIPSVNWNFNVLKEYRDRLRQTCIDLGYSFISEEMSMIINALKRNYYWYGGGIIQQLLKGACSEVSFYGRDKETQLDVRVRPDYFNIEENIGVNAVISFKTTRADDLGKFYYDCAKLKYELSEGMYQEVMSSITGRKFNVTIMIMLQTVEPYDVAVLFWSPDDLANGKYKYHYALSIVKDCFEKKWFPGYDAKAEEGARGIIDMQLPEWSHKLLHPVAIDDFE
;
A
#
# COMPACT_ATOMS: atom_id res chain seq x y z
N PHE A 1 5.12 11.96 -17.71
CA PHE A 1 6.16 11.28 -16.91
C PHE A 1 5.50 10.08 -16.27
N GLU A 2 5.70 8.89 -16.82
CA GLU A 2 5.41 7.63 -16.12
C GLU A 2 6.48 7.50 -15.01
N GLU A 3 6.11 7.82 -13.77
CA GLU A 3 6.93 7.48 -12.63
C GLU A 3 6.96 5.95 -12.51
N LYS A 4 8.13 5.35 -12.74
CA LYS A 4 8.32 3.93 -12.44
C LYS A 4 8.10 3.76 -10.93
N GLU A 5 7.05 3.05 -10.56
CA GLU A 5 6.81 2.69 -9.16
C GLU A 5 8.07 2.07 -8.56
N LYS A 6 8.43 2.56 -7.38
CA LYS A 6 9.60 2.01 -6.67
C LYS A 6 9.34 0.55 -6.29
N PRO A 7 10.33 -0.35 -6.37
CA PRO A 7 10.12 -1.79 -6.14
C PRO A 7 9.43 -2.14 -4.81
N HIS A 8 9.65 -1.35 -3.76
CA HIS A 8 9.02 -1.59 -2.47
C HIS A 8 7.52 -1.23 -2.44
N PHE A 9 7.05 -0.29 -3.28
CA PHE A 9 5.62 -0.03 -3.44
C PHE A 9 4.97 -1.18 -4.21
N GLN A 10 5.63 -1.68 -5.25
CA GLN A 10 5.15 -2.86 -5.99
C GLN A 10 5.01 -4.07 -5.08
N LEU A 11 6.01 -4.35 -4.22
CA LEU A 11 5.93 -5.44 -3.25
C LEU A 11 4.74 -5.26 -2.30
N GLY A 12 4.50 -4.04 -1.81
CA GLY A 12 3.32 -3.72 -0.99
C GLY A 12 2.02 -4.04 -1.72
N THR A 13 1.87 -3.57 -2.96
CA THR A 13 0.70 -3.80 -3.80
C THR A 13 0.43 -5.29 -4.01
N PHE A 14 1.46 -6.06 -4.39
CA PHE A 14 1.31 -7.51 -4.60
C PHE A 14 1.11 -8.30 -3.30
N ALA A 15 1.69 -7.85 -2.19
CA ALA A 15 1.39 -8.43 -0.88
C ALA A 15 -0.08 -8.19 -0.52
N HIS A 16 -0.59 -6.96 -0.64
CA HIS A 16 -2.01 -6.69 -0.45
C HIS A 16 -2.88 -7.61 -1.33
N MET A 17 -2.62 -7.63 -2.63
CA MET A 17 -3.37 -8.50 -3.56
C MET A 17 -3.34 -9.97 -3.14
N ALA A 18 -2.20 -10.46 -2.68
CA ALA A 18 -2.03 -11.87 -2.27
C ALA A 18 -2.87 -12.27 -1.05
N PHE A 19 -3.20 -11.32 -0.16
CA PHE A 19 -3.97 -11.55 1.05
C PHE A 19 -5.43 -11.12 0.92
N LEU A 20 -5.70 -10.01 0.25
CA LEU A 20 -7.04 -9.41 0.18
C LEU A 20 -7.83 -9.86 -1.05
N GLU A 21 -7.14 -10.08 -2.18
CA GLU A 21 -7.75 -10.41 -3.46
C GLU A 21 -7.08 -11.65 -4.11
N PRO A 22 -7.12 -12.82 -3.44
CA PRO A 22 -6.38 -14.02 -3.89
C PRO A 22 -6.73 -14.47 -5.31
N ARG A 23 -7.96 -14.22 -5.77
CA ARG A 23 -8.36 -14.50 -7.16
C ARG A 23 -7.62 -13.64 -8.18
N LEU A 24 -7.41 -12.36 -7.88
CA LEU A 24 -6.60 -11.48 -8.72
C LEU A 24 -5.12 -11.85 -8.64
N PHE A 25 -4.66 -12.30 -7.47
CA PHE A 25 -3.28 -12.77 -7.31
C PHE A 25 -2.97 -14.03 -8.13
N GLU A 26 -3.94 -14.81 -8.54
CA GLU A 26 -3.75 -15.94 -9.48
C GLU A 26 -3.23 -15.49 -10.85
N LEU A 27 -3.52 -14.23 -11.24
CA LEU A 27 -3.02 -13.62 -12.47
C LEU A 27 -1.60 -13.06 -12.32
N VAL A 28 -1.06 -13.03 -11.11
CA VAL A 28 0.33 -12.62 -10.86
C VAL A 28 1.26 -13.78 -11.19
N LYS A 29 2.20 -13.54 -12.09
CA LYS A 29 3.16 -14.55 -12.55
C LYS A 29 4.58 -14.16 -12.17
N VAL A 30 5.40 -15.15 -11.86
CA VAL A 30 6.81 -14.95 -11.51
C VAL A 30 7.63 -14.98 -12.79
N GLU A 31 8.29 -13.86 -13.11
CA GLU A 31 9.22 -13.82 -14.23
C GLU A 31 10.50 -14.61 -13.91
N PRO A 32 11.01 -15.41 -14.86
CA PRO A 32 12.26 -16.14 -14.65
C PRO A 32 13.44 -15.20 -14.42
N ASN A 33 14.29 -15.54 -13.46
CA ASN A 33 15.53 -14.81 -13.21
C ASN A 33 16.57 -15.15 -14.27
N CYS A 34 16.60 -14.38 -15.36
CA CYS A 34 17.54 -14.57 -16.45
C CYS A 34 18.23 -13.25 -16.82
N ASN A 35 19.44 -13.36 -17.38
CA ASN A 35 20.21 -12.19 -17.79
C ASN A 35 19.60 -11.55 -19.06
N GLN A 36 18.74 -10.56 -18.87
CA GLN A 36 18.09 -9.83 -19.97
C GLN A 36 19.05 -8.93 -20.79
N ALA A 37 20.33 -8.85 -20.42
CA ALA A 37 21.36 -8.21 -21.21
C ALA A 37 22.02 -9.18 -22.23
N SER A 38 21.66 -10.48 -22.22
CA SER A 38 22.10 -11.48 -23.17
C SER A 38 20.97 -11.91 -24.10
N LYS A 39 21.31 -12.38 -25.30
CA LYS A 39 20.34 -12.93 -26.25
C LYS A 39 19.62 -14.16 -25.70
N GLU A 40 20.36 -15.02 -25.00
CA GLU A 40 19.85 -16.26 -24.40
C GLU A 40 18.80 -15.92 -23.32
N GLY A 41 19.06 -14.90 -22.49
CA GLY A 41 18.11 -14.45 -21.47
C GLY A 41 16.85 -13.83 -22.07
N VAL A 42 16.98 -13.02 -23.12
CA VAL A 42 15.83 -12.46 -23.84
C VAL A 42 15.00 -13.57 -24.49
N LEU A 43 15.64 -14.57 -25.09
CA LEU A 43 14.94 -15.73 -25.67
C LEU A 43 14.25 -16.59 -24.60
N ALA A 44 14.82 -16.70 -23.40
CA ALA A 44 14.17 -17.39 -22.29
C ALA A 44 12.88 -16.67 -21.88
N MET A 45 12.90 -15.33 -21.81
CA MET A 45 11.69 -14.53 -21.54
C MET A 45 10.64 -14.65 -22.64
N ILE A 46 11.06 -14.63 -23.91
CA ILE A 46 10.14 -14.83 -25.04
C ILE A 46 9.43 -16.19 -24.94
N ARG A 47 10.18 -17.26 -24.65
CA ARG A 47 9.58 -18.61 -24.44
C ARG A 47 8.58 -18.59 -23.29
N TYR A 48 8.95 -17.99 -22.18
CA TYR A 48 8.08 -17.88 -21.01
C TYR A 48 6.74 -17.19 -21.32
N TYR A 49 6.76 -16.03 -22.00
CA TYR A 49 5.54 -15.33 -22.36
C TYR A 49 4.71 -16.10 -23.38
N ASN A 50 5.34 -16.73 -24.37
CA ASN A 50 4.62 -17.58 -25.31
C ASN A 50 3.94 -18.78 -24.62
N GLU A 51 4.57 -19.38 -23.61
CA GLU A 51 3.97 -20.45 -22.81
C GLU A 51 2.78 -19.99 -21.99
N LEU A 52 2.80 -18.75 -21.48
CA LEU A 52 1.65 -18.15 -20.81
C LEU A 52 0.50 -17.92 -21.79
N LEU A 53 0.78 -17.27 -22.91
CA LEU A 53 -0.21 -16.95 -23.94
C LEU A 53 -0.84 -18.20 -24.56
N ALA A 54 -0.06 -19.26 -24.74
CA ALA A 54 -0.57 -20.54 -25.27
C ALA A 54 -1.63 -21.22 -24.40
N LYS A 55 -1.79 -20.79 -23.13
CA LYS A 55 -2.83 -21.26 -22.20
C LYS A 55 -4.13 -20.49 -22.32
N GLU A 56 -4.11 -19.34 -22.99
CA GLU A 56 -5.28 -18.49 -23.15
C GLU A 56 -6.17 -19.00 -24.28
N ALA A 57 -7.46 -19.13 -23.99
CA ALA A 57 -8.45 -19.55 -24.98
C ALA A 57 -8.57 -18.50 -26.09
N GLY A 58 -8.30 -18.90 -27.33
CA GLY A 58 -8.38 -18.02 -28.49
C GLY A 58 -7.08 -17.31 -28.87
N TYR A 59 -6.00 -17.49 -28.11
CA TYR A 59 -4.70 -17.02 -28.56
C TYR A 59 -4.19 -17.87 -29.72
N VAL A 60 -4.18 -17.30 -30.90
CA VAL A 60 -3.60 -17.92 -32.09
C VAL A 60 -2.14 -17.47 -32.15
N LYS A 61 -1.21 -18.39 -31.95
CA LYS A 61 0.22 -18.14 -32.15
C LYS A 61 0.43 -17.63 -33.58
N GLU A 62 0.91 -16.40 -33.70
CA GLU A 62 1.32 -15.91 -35.02
C GLU A 62 2.36 -16.88 -35.60
N VAL A 63 2.02 -17.40 -36.75
CA VAL A 63 2.66 -18.39 -37.63
C VAL A 63 4.03 -18.92 -37.21
N GLU A 64 4.19 -20.25 -37.28
CA GLU A 64 5.40 -21.04 -36.95
C GLU A 64 6.70 -20.61 -37.67
N ASP A 65 6.62 -19.76 -38.70
CA ASP A 65 7.77 -19.38 -39.53
C ASP A 65 8.71 -18.35 -38.91
N ASP A 66 8.30 -17.67 -37.82
CA ASP A 66 9.06 -16.60 -37.15
C ASP A 66 9.43 -16.92 -35.70
N ILE A 67 9.89 -18.14 -35.42
CA ILE A 67 10.41 -18.45 -34.07
C ILE A 67 11.71 -17.67 -33.84
N PRO A 68 11.74 -16.69 -32.91
CA PRO A 68 12.95 -15.95 -32.63
C PRO A 68 14.10 -16.84 -32.24
N SER A 69 15.25 -16.61 -32.84
CA SER A 69 16.47 -17.40 -32.64
C SER A 69 17.64 -16.50 -32.23
N VAL A 70 18.74 -17.10 -31.79
CA VAL A 70 19.98 -16.38 -31.42
C VAL A 70 20.54 -15.57 -32.61
N ASN A 71 20.18 -15.92 -33.86
CA ASN A 71 20.61 -15.20 -35.06
C ASN A 71 19.90 -13.85 -35.25
N TRP A 72 18.79 -13.62 -34.59
CA TRP A 72 18.08 -12.33 -34.66
C TRP A 72 18.90 -11.19 -34.06
N ASN A 73 18.66 -9.96 -34.58
CA ASN A 73 19.22 -8.76 -33.97
C ASN A 73 18.74 -8.62 -32.52
N PHE A 74 19.63 -8.24 -31.61
CA PHE A 74 19.35 -8.17 -30.19
C PHE A 74 18.23 -7.16 -29.85
N ASN A 75 18.19 -6.04 -30.55
CA ASN A 75 17.14 -5.03 -30.34
C ASN A 75 15.79 -5.56 -30.83
N VAL A 76 15.73 -6.24 -31.93
CA VAL A 76 14.52 -6.90 -32.46
C VAL A 76 13.99 -7.95 -31.49
N LEU A 77 14.88 -8.74 -30.86
CA LEU A 77 14.51 -9.71 -29.84
C LEU A 77 13.89 -9.00 -28.60
N LYS A 78 14.47 -7.88 -28.18
CA LYS A 78 13.93 -7.09 -27.06
C LYS A 78 12.54 -6.53 -27.38
N GLU A 79 12.37 -5.93 -28.54
CA GLU A 79 11.09 -5.40 -28.99
C GLU A 79 10.01 -6.48 -29.06
N TYR A 80 10.37 -7.67 -29.57
CA TYR A 80 9.47 -8.82 -29.62
C TYR A 80 9.10 -9.31 -28.22
N ARG A 81 10.06 -9.43 -27.30
CA ARG A 81 9.82 -9.75 -25.89
C ARG A 81 8.87 -8.74 -25.24
N ASP A 82 9.12 -7.44 -25.45
CA ASP A 82 8.33 -6.38 -24.83
C ASP A 82 6.88 -6.37 -25.35
N ARG A 83 6.69 -6.65 -26.65
CA ARG A 83 5.37 -6.83 -27.23
C ARG A 83 4.63 -8.02 -26.61
N LEU A 84 5.27 -9.17 -26.46
CA LEU A 84 4.64 -10.34 -25.81
C LEU A 84 4.29 -10.06 -24.36
N ARG A 85 5.18 -9.39 -23.62
CA ARG A 85 4.93 -8.97 -22.24
C ARG A 85 3.71 -8.05 -22.16
N GLN A 86 3.62 -7.08 -23.07
CA GLN A 86 2.49 -6.17 -23.13
C GLN A 86 1.19 -6.93 -23.43
N THR A 87 1.20 -7.85 -24.37
CA THR A 87 0.04 -8.71 -24.66
C THR A 87 -0.43 -9.49 -23.42
N CYS A 88 0.50 -10.03 -22.63
CA CYS A 88 0.14 -10.66 -21.35
C CYS A 88 -0.51 -9.67 -20.38
N ILE A 89 0.02 -8.45 -20.27
CA ILE A 89 -0.54 -7.38 -19.41
C ILE A 89 -1.96 -7.01 -19.88
N ASP A 90 -2.18 -6.87 -21.16
CA ASP A 90 -3.48 -6.55 -21.76
C ASP A 90 -4.54 -7.66 -21.48
N LEU A 91 -4.09 -8.90 -21.28
CA LEU A 91 -4.89 -10.04 -20.84
C LEU A 91 -5.10 -10.08 -19.32
N GLY A 92 -4.57 -9.11 -18.58
CA GLY A 92 -4.74 -8.98 -17.11
C GLY A 92 -3.63 -9.61 -16.29
N TYR A 93 -2.59 -10.18 -16.88
CA TYR A 93 -1.44 -10.68 -16.12
C TYR A 93 -0.62 -9.55 -15.51
N SER A 94 -0.11 -9.79 -14.32
CA SER A 94 0.89 -8.96 -13.66
C SER A 94 2.15 -9.77 -13.38
N PHE A 95 3.30 -9.12 -13.28
CA PHE A 95 4.58 -9.82 -13.16
C PHE A 95 5.35 -9.37 -11.93
N ILE A 96 5.92 -10.35 -11.21
CA ILE A 96 6.80 -10.13 -10.06
C ILE A 96 8.12 -10.89 -10.25
N SER A 97 9.17 -10.43 -9.58
CA SER A 97 10.44 -11.16 -9.52
C SER A 97 10.35 -12.40 -8.61
N GLU A 98 11.29 -13.33 -8.78
CA GLU A 98 11.45 -14.48 -7.89
C GLU A 98 11.65 -14.03 -6.43
N GLU A 99 12.43 -12.97 -6.20
CA GLU A 99 12.66 -12.39 -4.88
C GLU A 99 11.35 -11.92 -4.23
N MET A 100 10.53 -11.14 -4.96
CA MET A 100 9.23 -10.72 -4.46
C MET A 100 8.32 -11.92 -4.15
N SER A 101 8.34 -12.93 -5.01
CA SER A 101 7.57 -14.17 -4.78
C SER A 101 8.01 -14.89 -3.52
N MET A 102 9.32 -14.98 -3.26
CA MET A 102 9.86 -15.59 -2.03
C MET A 102 9.42 -14.82 -0.79
N ILE A 103 9.48 -13.48 -0.81
CA ILE A 103 9.03 -12.64 0.30
C ILE A 103 7.53 -12.84 0.56
N ILE A 104 6.69 -12.79 -0.47
CA ILE A 104 5.25 -12.99 -0.32
C ILE A 104 4.93 -14.38 0.23
N ASN A 105 5.65 -15.42 -0.21
CA ASN A 105 5.48 -16.77 0.31
C ASN A 105 5.93 -16.91 1.77
N ALA A 106 7.01 -16.23 2.17
CA ALA A 106 7.44 -16.17 3.56
C ALA A 106 6.39 -15.49 4.44
N LEU A 107 5.89 -14.33 3.99
CA LEU A 107 4.80 -13.62 4.66
C LEU A 107 3.53 -14.48 4.78
N LYS A 108 3.12 -15.17 3.70
CA LYS A 108 1.96 -16.09 3.74
C LYS A 108 2.15 -17.17 4.81
N ARG A 109 3.31 -17.81 4.84
CA ARG A 109 3.61 -18.83 5.85
C ARG A 109 3.49 -18.26 7.26
N ASN A 110 4.16 -17.13 7.56
CA ASN A 110 4.14 -16.52 8.88
C ASN A 110 2.73 -16.04 9.27
N TYR A 111 1.99 -15.47 8.34
CA TYR A 111 0.59 -15.09 8.50
C TYR A 111 -0.32 -16.26 8.90
N TYR A 112 -0.19 -17.40 8.24
CA TYR A 112 -1.03 -18.57 8.56
C TYR A 112 -0.70 -19.19 9.92
N TRP A 113 0.56 -19.10 10.35
CA TRP A 113 1.00 -19.66 11.65
C TRP A 113 0.91 -18.66 12.80
N TYR A 114 0.70 -17.39 12.54
CA TYR A 114 0.67 -16.36 13.57
C TYR A 114 -0.39 -16.64 14.64
N GLY A 115 0.04 -16.62 15.92
CA GLY A 115 -0.87 -16.78 17.06
C GLY A 115 -1.74 -18.05 17.00
N GLY A 116 -1.24 -19.14 16.37
CA GLY A 116 -2.02 -20.37 16.21
C GLY A 116 -3.23 -20.25 15.30
N GLY A 117 -3.18 -19.34 14.32
CA GLY A 117 -4.27 -19.11 13.36
C GLY A 117 -5.29 -18.07 13.79
N ILE A 118 -4.90 -17.15 14.68
CA ILE A 118 -5.81 -16.09 15.15
C ILE A 118 -6.28 -15.18 13.99
N ILE A 119 -5.43 -14.92 12.99
CA ILE A 119 -5.81 -14.06 11.87
C ILE A 119 -6.96 -14.68 11.08
N GLN A 120 -6.93 -16.01 10.83
CA GLN A 120 -8.00 -16.72 10.14
C GLN A 120 -9.31 -16.66 10.93
N GLN A 121 -9.23 -16.66 12.27
CA GLN A 121 -10.41 -16.53 13.14
C GLN A 121 -10.97 -15.11 13.06
N LEU A 122 -10.14 -14.07 13.08
CA LEU A 122 -10.56 -12.68 12.95
C LEU A 122 -11.18 -12.37 11.59
N LEU A 123 -10.71 -13.04 10.54
CA LEU A 123 -11.22 -12.86 9.17
C LEU A 123 -12.35 -13.82 8.79
N LYS A 124 -12.77 -14.71 9.69
CA LYS A 124 -13.89 -15.62 9.41
C LYS A 124 -15.17 -14.83 9.16
N GLY A 125 -15.70 -14.92 7.94
CA GLY A 125 -16.90 -14.19 7.52
C GLY A 125 -16.68 -12.69 7.26
N ALA A 126 -15.43 -12.20 7.29
CA ALA A 126 -15.12 -10.81 6.98
C ALA A 126 -15.37 -10.48 5.50
N CYS A 127 -15.69 -9.21 5.23
CA CYS A 127 -15.79 -8.66 3.89
C CYS A 127 -14.54 -7.87 3.58
N SER A 128 -13.96 -8.09 2.39
CA SER A 128 -12.75 -7.38 1.90
C SER A 128 -13.09 -6.32 0.85
N GLU A 129 -12.32 -5.23 0.84
CA GLU A 129 -12.29 -4.22 -0.24
C GLU A 129 -13.66 -3.60 -0.56
N VAL A 130 -14.56 -3.50 0.44
CA VAL A 130 -15.89 -2.90 0.27
C VAL A 130 -15.81 -1.39 0.43
N SER A 131 -16.33 -0.66 -0.56
CA SER A 131 -16.44 0.80 -0.50
C SER A 131 -17.74 1.26 0.16
N PHE A 132 -17.62 2.17 1.12
CA PHE A 132 -18.73 2.83 1.77
C PHE A 132 -18.75 4.30 1.35
N TYR A 133 -19.90 4.76 0.87
CA TYR A 133 -20.12 6.13 0.42
C TYR A 133 -21.16 6.77 1.32
N GLY A 134 -20.87 7.96 1.80
CA GLY A 134 -21.76 8.70 2.68
C GLY A 134 -21.55 10.19 2.59
N ARG A 135 -22.26 10.90 3.44
CA ARG A 135 -22.10 12.34 3.60
C ARG A 135 -21.84 12.66 5.06
N ASP A 136 -20.77 13.41 5.29
CA ASP A 136 -20.46 13.88 6.63
C ASP A 136 -21.58 14.80 7.16
N LYS A 137 -22.00 14.58 8.41
CA LYS A 137 -23.18 15.27 8.97
C LYS A 137 -22.94 16.75 9.26
N GLU A 138 -21.71 17.11 9.62
CA GLU A 138 -21.36 18.47 10.02
C GLU A 138 -20.97 19.34 8.81
N THR A 139 -20.12 18.79 7.96
CA THR A 139 -19.60 19.53 6.80
C THR A 139 -20.48 19.40 5.56
N GLN A 140 -21.33 18.38 5.52
CA GLN A 140 -22.13 18.02 4.33
C GLN A 140 -21.28 17.64 3.10
N LEU A 141 -19.99 17.35 3.31
CA LEU A 141 -19.12 16.84 2.25
C LEU A 141 -19.36 15.35 2.01
N ASP A 142 -19.28 14.95 0.74
CA ASP A 142 -19.30 13.54 0.39
C ASP A 142 -18.00 12.87 0.83
N VAL A 143 -18.12 11.72 1.48
CA VAL A 143 -17.00 10.95 2.01
C VAL A 143 -17.04 9.52 1.50
N ARG A 144 -15.88 8.94 1.30
CA ARG A 144 -15.72 7.55 0.88
C ARG A 144 -14.64 6.88 1.73
N VAL A 145 -14.93 5.67 2.19
CA VAL A 145 -13.93 4.81 2.84
C VAL A 145 -13.94 3.42 2.20
N ARG A 146 -12.79 2.77 2.19
CA ARG A 146 -12.63 1.40 1.76
C ARG A 146 -11.58 0.72 2.65
N PRO A 147 -12.01 0.15 3.79
CA PRO A 147 -11.12 -0.64 4.63
C PRO A 147 -10.69 -1.92 3.90
N ASP A 148 -9.52 -2.43 4.23
CA ASP A 148 -8.99 -3.67 3.66
C ASP A 148 -9.93 -4.83 3.98
N TYR A 149 -10.35 -4.92 5.27
CA TYR A 149 -11.42 -5.81 5.73
C TYR A 149 -12.29 -5.11 6.77
N PHE A 150 -13.50 -5.60 6.94
CA PHE A 150 -14.27 -5.40 8.16
C PHE A 150 -14.99 -6.72 8.54
N ASN A 151 -15.25 -6.85 9.82
CA ASN A 151 -16.04 -7.96 10.35
C ASN A 151 -17.09 -7.48 11.33
N ILE A 152 -18.11 -8.27 11.52
CA ILE A 152 -19.29 -7.89 12.30
C ILE A 152 -19.43 -8.77 13.53
N GLU A 153 -20.21 -8.28 14.50
CA GLU A 153 -20.42 -8.93 15.79
C GLU A 153 -20.94 -10.35 15.66
N GLU A 154 -21.78 -10.62 14.66
CA GLU A 154 -22.37 -11.94 14.42
C GLU A 154 -21.31 -13.00 14.05
N ASN A 155 -20.16 -12.60 13.53
CA ASN A 155 -19.10 -13.51 13.12
C ASN A 155 -18.00 -13.68 14.17
N ILE A 156 -17.59 -12.58 14.83
CA ILE A 156 -16.43 -12.55 15.72
C ILE A 156 -16.68 -11.91 17.08
N GLY A 157 -17.95 -11.58 17.40
CA GLY A 157 -18.36 -11.00 18.68
C GLY A 157 -18.17 -9.47 18.79
N VAL A 158 -17.63 -8.80 17.77
CA VAL A 158 -17.45 -7.35 17.70
C VAL A 158 -17.56 -6.84 16.27
N ASN A 159 -17.96 -5.57 16.12
CA ASN A 159 -17.83 -4.90 14.80
C ASN A 159 -16.43 -4.27 14.70
N ALA A 160 -15.60 -4.82 13.84
CA ALA A 160 -14.19 -4.44 13.69
C ALA A 160 -13.86 -3.95 12.29
N VAL A 161 -13.07 -2.88 12.21
CA VAL A 161 -12.29 -2.52 11.01
C VAL A 161 -10.96 -3.25 11.10
N ILE A 162 -10.50 -3.83 10.00
CA ILE A 162 -9.26 -4.59 9.95
C ILE A 162 -8.43 -4.07 8.77
N SER A 163 -7.26 -3.54 9.06
CA SER A 163 -6.36 -2.97 8.06
C SER A 163 -5.10 -3.82 7.90
N PHE A 164 -4.59 -3.90 6.68
CA PHE A 164 -3.30 -4.50 6.36
C PHE A 164 -2.27 -3.41 6.06
N LYS A 165 -1.09 -3.52 6.63
CA LYS A 165 0.01 -2.60 6.35
C LYS A 165 1.30 -3.37 6.12
N THR A 166 1.90 -3.17 4.96
CA THR A 166 3.26 -3.63 4.70
C THR A 166 4.25 -2.60 5.22
N THR A 167 5.35 -3.07 5.82
CA THR A 167 6.38 -2.19 6.36
C THR A 167 7.78 -2.73 6.10
N ARG A 168 8.76 -1.83 6.04
CA ARG A 168 10.19 -2.14 6.09
C ARG A 168 10.80 -1.89 7.46
N ALA A 169 10.00 -1.48 8.44
CA ALA A 169 10.46 -1.37 9.81
C ALA A 169 10.91 -2.75 10.32
N ASP A 170 12.08 -2.81 10.89
CA ASP A 170 12.71 -4.04 11.40
C ASP A 170 12.33 -4.34 12.86
N ASP A 171 11.59 -3.41 13.51
CA ASP A 171 11.00 -3.57 14.83
C ASP A 171 9.67 -2.82 14.97
N LEU A 172 8.89 -3.17 15.99
CA LEU A 172 7.59 -2.56 16.26
C LEU A 172 7.68 -1.08 16.64
N GLY A 173 8.75 -0.64 17.30
CA GLY A 173 8.93 0.77 17.69
C GLY A 173 9.04 1.67 16.48
N LYS A 174 9.84 1.26 15.49
CA LYS A 174 9.94 1.97 14.19
C LYS A 174 8.61 1.94 13.44
N PHE A 175 7.91 0.82 13.46
CA PHE A 175 6.59 0.74 12.84
C PHE A 175 5.59 1.69 13.50
N TYR A 176 5.56 1.79 14.82
CA TYR A 176 4.70 2.75 15.53
C TYR A 176 5.05 4.20 15.20
N TYR A 177 6.34 4.49 15.05
CA TYR A 177 6.78 5.80 14.57
C TYR A 177 6.26 6.10 13.15
N ASP A 178 6.33 5.13 12.25
CA ASP A 178 5.80 5.24 10.89
C ASP A 178 4.28 5.43 10.90
N CYS A 179 3.55 4.70 11.75
CA CYS A 179 2.10 4.88 11.93
C CYS A 179 1.76 6.33 12.31
N ALA A 180 2.47 6.89 13.28
CA ALA A 180 2.27 8.27 13.73
C ALA A 180 2.66 9.29 12.64
N LYS A 181 3.79 9.08 11.96
CA LYS A 181 4.28 9.94 10.88
C LYS A 181 3.33 9.97 9.68
N LEU A 182 2.79 8.82 9.30
CA LEU A 182 1.88 8.64 8.17
C LEU A 182 0.41 8.87 8.56
N LYS A 183 0.16 9.16 9.84
CA LYS A 183 -1.18 9.47 10.39
C LYS A 183 -2.19 8.35 10.13
N TYR A 184 -1.79 7.10 10.36
CA TYR A 184 -2.70 5.97 10.17
C TYR A 184 -3.90 6.04 11.12
N GLU A 185 -3.74 6.59 12.33
CA GLU A 185 -4.84 6.82 13.26
C GLU A 185 -5.99 7.64 12.66
N LEU A 186 -5.67 8.59 11.77
CA LEU A 186 -6.67 9.41 11.09
C LEU A 186 -7.52 8.56 10.15
N SER A 187 -6.89 7.74 9.29
CA SER A 187 -7.62 6.87 8.36
C SER A 187 -8.45 5.82 9.10
N GLU A 188 -7.89 5.22 10.15
CA GLU A 188 -8.58 4.21 10.96
C GLU A 188 -9.78 4.82 11.73
N GLY A 189 -9.61 6.01 12.31
CA GLY A 189 -10.69 6.76 12.92
C GLY A 189 -11.81 7.13 11.95
N MET A 190 -11.44 7.59 10.73
CA MET A 190 -12.36 7.86 9.65
C MET A 190 -13.14 6.59 9.23
N TYR A 191 -12.47 5.45 9.08
CA TYR A 191 -13.14 4.19 8.74
C TYR A 191 -14.21 3.82 9.76
N GLN A 192 -13.87 3.84 11.06
CA GLN A 192 -14.84 3.55 12.12
C GLN A 192 -16.07 4.46 12.07
N GLU A 193 -15.84 5.74 11.89
CA GLU A 193 -16.91 6.72 11.96
C GLU A 193 -17.83 6.69 10.75
N VAL A 194 -17.26 6.70 9.54
CA VAL A 194 -18.03 6.67 8.31
C VAL A 194 -18.81 5.35 8.19
N MET A 195 -18.16 4.22 8.49
CA MET A 195 -18.85 2.91 8.47
C MET A 195 -19.97 2.85 9.50
N SER A 196 -19.73 3.35 10.72
CA SER A 196 -20.77 3.37 11.76
C SER A 196 -21.96 4.23 11.34
N SER A 197 -21.71 5.38 10.74
CA SER A 197 -22.76 6.28 10.25
C SER A 197 -23.61 5.67 9.14
N ILE A 198 -22.99 4.96 8.20
CA ILE A 198 -23.66 4.40 7.03
C ILE A 198 -24.43 3.11 7.38
N THR A 199 -23.82 2.23 8.19
CA THR A 199 -24.38 0.91 8.49
C THR A 199 -25.33 0.91 9.68
N GLY A 200 -25.29 1.94 10.51
CA GLY A 200 -25.98 1.98 11.81
C GLY A 200 -25.36 1.04 12.86
N ARG A 201 -24.26 0.35 12.55
CA ARG A 201 -23.51 -0.52 13.46
C ARG A 201 -22.39 0.27 14.12
N LYS A 202 -22.14 0.02 15.40
CA LYS A 202 -21.03 0.68 16.11
C LYS A 202 -19.72 -0.08 15.83
N PHE A 203 -18.90 0.44 14.90
CA PHE A 203 -17.52 -0.01 14.71
C PHE A 203 -16.62 0.72 15.71
N ASN A 204 -16.16 0.04 16.72
CA ASN A 204 -15.33 0.59 17.81
C ASN A 204 -14.04 -0.18 18.06
N VAL A 205 -13.79 -1.21 17.30
CA VAL A 205 -12.55 -1.98 17.32
C VAL A 205 -11.83 -1.77 15.99
N THR A 206 -10.55 -1.46 16.05
CA THR A 206 -9.68 -1.45 14.86
C THR A 206 -8.49 -2.34 15.11
N ILE A 207 -8.27 -3.25 14.19
CA ILE A 207 -7.17 -4.22 14.18
C ILE A 207 -6.29 -3.91 12.98
N MET A 208 -4.99 -3.84 13.22
CA MET A 208 -4.02 -3.69 12.15
C MET A 208 -3.17 -4.95 12.05
N ILE A 209 -3.11 -5.54 10.88
CA ILE A 209 -2.25 -6.66 10.56
C ILE A 209 -1.02 -6.09 9.84
N MET A 210 0.11 -6.09 10.53
CA MET A 210 1.40 -5.66 10.01
C MET A 210 2.08 -6.83 9.30
N LEU A 211 2.59 -6.58 8.11
CA LEU A 211 3.38 -7.51 7.31
C LEU A 211 4.76 -6.90 7.06
N GLN A 212 5.79 -7.47 7.68
CA GLN A 212 7.17 -6.99 7.55
C GLN A 212 7.79 -7.52 6.26
N THR A 213 8.14 -6.64 5.33
CA THR A 213 8.69 -7.00 4.01
C THR A 213 10.22 -7.11 3.98
N VAL A 214 10.85 -7.07 5.14
CA VAL A 214 12.28 -7.35 5.36
C VAL A 214 12.41 -8.53 6.31
N GLU A 215 13.57 -9.17 6.32
CA GLU A 215 13.83 -10.29 7.27
C GLU A 215 13.61 -9.84 8.72
N PRO A 216 12.99 -10.69 9.55
CA PRO A 216 12.60 -12.10 9.32
C PRO A 216 11.21 -12.30 8.68
N TYR A 217 10.62 -11.30 8.03
CA TYR A 217 9.28 -11.32 7.38
C TYR A 217 8.15 -11.59 8.38
N ASP A 218 8.25 -10.96 9.54
CA ASP A 218 7.31 -11.15 10.63
C ASP A 218 5.93 -10.56 10.32
N VAL A 219 4.97 -11.08 11.06
CA VAL A 219 3.57 -10.61 11.05
C VAL A 219 3.19 -10.23 12.47
N ALA A 220 2.48 -9.13 12.65
CA ALA A 220 1.92 -8.75 13.93
C ALA A 220 0.45 -8.37 13.80
N VAL A 221 -0.35 -8.72 14.80
CA VAL A 221 -1.74 -8.28 14.94
C VAL A 221 -1.80 -7.27 16.07
N LEU A 222 -2.18 -6.05 15.74
CA LEU A 222 -2.13 -4.90 16.63
C LEU A 222 -3.53 -4.32 16.82
N PHE A 223 -3.88 -3.96 18.05
CA PHE A 223 -5.11 -3.26 18.37
C PHE A 223 -4.80 -1.78 18.58
N TRP A 224 -5.53 -0.91 17.90
CA TRP A 224 -5.45 0.51 18.12
C TRP A 224 -6.03 0.88 19.49
N SER A 225 -5.36 1.79 20.21
CA SER A 225 -5.92 2.34 21.43
C SER A 225 -7.14 3.20 21.14
N PRO A 226 -8.15 3.22 22.03
CA PRO A 226 -9.31 4.10 21.87
C PRO A 226 -8.93 5.58 21.83
N ASP A 227 -7.89 5.98 22.55
CA ASP A 227 -7.44 7.37 22.61
C ASP A 227 -6.80 7.82 21.29
N ASP A 228 -5.96 6.96 20.68
CA ASP A 228 -5.38 7.25 19.37
C ASP A 228 -6.45 7.34 18.28
N LEU A 229 -7.46 6.46 18.32
CA LEU A 229 -8.59 6.51 17.38
C LEU A 229 -9.48 7.75 17.61
N ALA A 230 -9.67 8.18 18.86
CA ALA A 230 -10.38 9.43 19.17
C ALA A 230 -9.62 10.63 18.59
N ASN A 231 -8.30 10.68 18.78
CA ASN A 231 -7.44 11.69 18.17
C ASN A 231 -7.48 11.63 16.62
N GLY A 232 -7.50 10.43 16.04
CA GLY A 232 -7.67 10.23 14.61
C GLY A 232 -8.97 10.81 14.07
N LYS A 233 -10.10 10.55 14.75
CA LYS A 233 -11.41 11.13 14.42
C LYS A 233 -11.40 12.65 14.50
N TYR A 234 -10.82 13.21 15.57
CA TYR A 234 -10.67 14.65 15.68
C TYR A 234 -9.90 15.26 14.50
N LYS A 235 -8.77 14.65 14.12
CA LYS A 235 -7.97 15.09 12.96
C LYS A 235 -8.76 14.97 11.65
N TYR A 236 -9.56 13.93 11.50
CA TYR A 236 -10.42 13.73 10.34
C TYR A 236 -11.45 14.86 10.23
N HIS A 237 -12.21 15.17 11.30
CA HIS A 237 -13.17 16.27 11.32
C HIS A 237 -12.53 17.63 11.09
N TYR A 238 -11.35 17.85 11.69
CA TYR A 238 -10.59 19.08 11.46
C TYR A 238 -10.18 19.24 9.99
N ALA A 239 -9.73 18.16 9.36
CA ALA A 239 -9.40 18.18 7.93
C ALA A 239 -10.63 18.48 7.07
N LEU A 240 -11.78 17.85 7.35
CA LEU A 240 -13.03 18.12 6.64
C LEU A 240 -13.50 19.57 6.81
N SER A 241 -13.37 20.16 7.99
CA SER A 241 -13.76 21.56 8.21
C SER A 241 -12.91 22.52 7.36
N ILE A 242 -11.60 22.27 7.24
CA ILE A 242 -10.72 23.05 6.36
C ILE A 242 -11.17 22.90 4.90
N VAL A 243 -11.44 21.68 4.46
CA VAL A 243 -11.89 21.42 3.08
C VAL A 243 -13.20 22.15 2.78
N LYS A 244 -14.17 22.09 3.70
CA LYS A 244 -15.43 22.82 3.59
C LYS A 244 -15.20 24.34 3.45
N ASP A 245 -14.39 24.90 4.33
CA ASP A 245 -14.02 26.33 4.30
C ASP A 245 -13.41 26.75 2.96
N CYS A 246 -12.50 25.92 2.42
CA CYS A 246 -11.89 26.16 1.12
C CYS A 246 -12.91 26.18 0.00
N PHE A 247 -13.87 25.25 -0.01
CA PHE A 247 -14.94 25.20 -1.01
C PHE A 247 -15.89 26.39 -0.89
N GLU A 248 -16.29 26.77 0.33
CA GLU A 248 -17.20 27.89 0.56
C GLU A 248 -16.57 29.25 0.16
N LYS A 249 -15.28 29.41 0.49
CA LYS A 249 -14.51 30.61 0.14
C LYS A 249 -14.00 30.59 -1.32
N LYS A 250 -14.12 29.46 -2.01
CA LYS A 250 -13.51 29.21 -3.34
C LYS A 250 -12.04 29.57 -3.40
N TRP A 251 -11.34 29.31 -2.29
CA TRP A 251 -9.93 29.62 -2.11
C TRP A 251 -9.22 28.48 -1.42
N PHE A 252 -8.14 28.01 -2.06
CA PHE A 252 -7.30 26.93 -1.57
C PHE A 252 -5.92 27.52 -1.26
N PRO A 253 -5.61 27.75 0.02
CA PRO A 253 -4.38 28.45 0.43
C PRO A 253 -3.14 27.61 0.09
N GLY A 254 -2.17 28.27 -0.56
CA GLY A 254 -0.81 27.77 -0.74
C GLY A 254 0.09 28.09 0.46
N TYR A 255 1.37 27.85 0.31
CA TYR A 255 2.34 28.19 1.36
C TYR A 255 2.43 29.70 1.61
N ASP A 256 2.23 30.52 0.58
CA ASP A 256 2.21 31.99 0.66
C ASP A 256 1.17 32.52 1.66
N ALA A 257 0.07 31.78 1.87
CA ALA A 257 -0.95 32.12 2.85
C ALA A 257 -0.47 31.99 4.32
N LYS A 258 0.69 31.39 4.56
CA LYS A 258 1.34 31.29 5.87
C LYS A 258 2.30 32.43 6.16
N ALA A 259 2.57 33.27 5.17
CA ALA A 259 3.42 34.44 5.33
C ALA A 259 2.71 35.50 6.20
N GLU A 260 3.47 36.26 6.98
CA GLU A 260 2.96 37.40 7.72
C GLU A 260 2.43 38.48 6.74
N GLU A 261 1.48 39.28 7.25
CA GLU A 261 0.93 40.36 6.46
C GLU A 261 2.04 41.35 6.05
N GLY A 262 2.13 41.60 4.74
CA GLY A 262 3.18 42.44 4.15
C GLY A 262 4.46 41.70 3.75
N ALA A 263 4.65 40.46 4.12
CA ALA A 263 5.85 39.66 3.78
C ALA A 263 5.86 39.12 2.33
N ARG A 264 4.87 39.45 1.51
CA ARG A 264 4.76 39.08 0.09
C ARG A 264 4.95 37.59 -0.21
N GLY A 265 4.49 36.72 0.69
CA GLY A 265 4.60 35.25 0.55
C GLY A 265 5.92 34.67 1.07
N ILE A 266 6.79 35.48 1.68
CA ILE A 266 8.02 35.01 2.32
C ILE A 266 7.66 34.48 3.71
N ILE A 267 8.10 33.25 4.01
CA ILE A 267 7.79 32.57 5.28
C ILE A 267 9.09 32.38 6.07
N ASP A 268 9.07 32.72 7.34
CA ASP A 268 10.20 32.46 8.22
C ASP A 268 10.37 30.96 8.47
N MET A 269 11.59 30.48 8.25
CA MET A 269 11.94 29.08 8.48
C MET A 269 12.38 28.89 9.92
N GLN A 270 11.64 28.05 10.65
CA GLN A 270 12.02 27.62 12.00
C GLN A 270 12.29 26.13 12.02
N LEU A 271 13.47 25.75 12.51
CA LEU A 271 13.81 24.36 12.71
C LEU A 271 13.08 23.81 13.95
N PRO A 272 12.71 22.51 13.97
CA PRO A 272 12.12 21.89 15.14
C PRO A 272 13.03 21.98 16.37
N GLU A 273 12.46 22.15 17.58
CA GLU A 273 13.23 22.31 18.82
C GLU A 273 14.26 21.22 19.06
N TRP A 274 13.96 19.96 18.68
CA TRP A 274 14.89 18.84 18.85
C TRP A 274 16.19 19.03 18.06
N SER A 275 16.19 19.82 16.96
CA SER A 275 17.39 20.09 16.16
C SER A 275 18.36 21.01 16.88
N HIS A 276 17.89 21.82 17.81
CA HIS A 276 18.71 22.72 18.59
C HIS A 276 19.53 21.99 19.66
N LYS A 277 19.05 20.83 20.15
CA LYS A 277 19.75 20.03 21.18
C LYS A 277 21.06 19.41 20.69
N LEU A 278 21.24 19.29 19.36
CA LEU A 278 22.46 18.76 18.75
C LEU A 278 23.47 19.85 18.39
N LEU A 279 23.12 21.12 18.57
CA LEU A 279 23.90 22.28 18.09
C LEU A 279 24.42 23.18 19.22
N HIS A 280 24.30 22.78 20.50
CA HIS A 280 25.06 23.46 21.53
C HIS A 280 26.54 23.12 21.35
N PRO A 281 27.37 24.03 20.87
CA PRO A 281 28.82 23.81 20.93
C PRO A 281 29.17 23.57 22.42
N VAL A 282 29.80 22.42 22.68
CA VAL A 282 30.45 22.21 23.99
C VAL A 282 31.38 23.37 24.18
N ALA A 283 31.15 24.16 25.20
CA ALA A 283 32.03 25.27 25.49
C ALA A 283 33.45 24.68 25.71
N ILE A 284 34.47 25.26 25.05
CA ILE A 284 35.82 24.74 25.14
C ILE A 284 36.31 24.76 26.60
N ASP A 285 35.67 25.55 27.43
CA ASP A 285 35.96 25.68 28.87
C ASP A 285 35.51 24.47 29.74
N ASP A 286 34.79 23.50 29.18
CA ASP A 286 34.42 22.28 29.89
C ASP A 286 35.50 21.16 29.87
N PHE A 287 36.71 21.48 29.36
CA PHE A 287 37.83 20.53 29.27
C PHE A 287 39.09 21.00 30.02
N GLU A 288 39.02 21.96 30.95
CA GLU A 288 40.11 22.28 31.88
C GLU A 288 39.96 21.57 33.24
#